data_15afb3504f509d6443236e5758889ba0
#
_entry.id   15afb3504f509d6443236e5758889ba0
#
_cell.length_a   1.000
_cell.length_b   1.000
_cell.length_c   1.000
_cell.angle_alpha   90.00
_cell.angle_beta   90.00
_cell.angle_gamma   90.00
#
_symmetry.space_group_name_H-M   'P 1'
#
loop_
_entity.id
_entity.type
_entity.pdbx_description
1 polymer ?
#
loop_
_entity_poly.entity_id
_entity_poly.type
_entity_poly.pdbx_seq_one_letter_code
_entity_poly.pdbx_strand_id
1 'polypeptide(L)'
;MRRFAMDKLLDWKKKSNRKPLILMGARQVGKTWLMKEFGKTYYEKTAYISFYNNQRMQAVFDTDFDIKRIIMNLNIESGVAITPENTLIVLDEIQNAPKALESLKYFCEEAPEYHVIAAGSLLGVALHEGISYPVGKVDLLDLYPFNFREFLCAMDEEGLESALETKDYNLIDNFSDKYLFWLKNYYYTGGMPAVVDAFRLNKDYAEVRQIQSDICLLYTSDAADE
;
A
#
# COMPACT_ATOMS: atom_id res chain seq x y z
N MET A 1 -6.44 7.42 9.80
CA MET A 1 -5.38 8.43 9.49
C MET A 1 -5.35 8.69 7.99
N ARG A 2 -5.28 9.96 7.55
CA ARG A 2 -5.21 10.31 6.12
C ARG A 2 -3.86 9.88 5.53
N ARG A 3 -3.88 9.29 4.31
CA ARG A 3 -2.69 8.95 3.53
C ARG A 3 -2.79 9.62 2.16
N PHE A 4 -1.77 10.39 1.78
CA PHE A 4 -1.76 11.06 0.46
C PHE A 4 -1.65 10.09 -0.71
N ALA A 5 -1.18 8.87 -0.44
CA ALA A 5 -1.23 7.80 -1.42
C ALA A 5 -2.67 7.43 -1.86
N MET A 6 -3.70 7.73 -1.04
CA MET A 6 -5.10 7.53 -1.41
C MET A 6 -5.50 8.38 -2.63
N ASP A 7 -5.05 9.62 -2.68
CA ASP A 7 -5.30 10.53 -3.81
C ASP A 7 -4.66 9.99 -5.10
N LYS A 8 -3.43 9.45 -4.99
CA LYS A 8 -2.74 8.80 -6.13
C LYS A 8 -3.46 7.54 -6.61
N LEU A 9 -4.04 6.74 -5.70
CA LEU A 9 -4.86 5.59 -6.07
C LEU A 9 -6.15 6.03 -6.78
N LEU A 10 -6.77 7.13 -6.33
CA LEU A 10 -7.95 7.69 -6.97
C LEU A 10 -7.64 8.20 -8.39
N ASP A 11 -6.50 8.86 -8.57
CA ASP A 11 -6.01 9.28 -9.88
C ASP A 11 -5.74 8.08 -10.80
N TRP A 12 -5.12 7.02 -10.26
CA TRP A 12 -4.93 5.76 -10.99
C TRP A 12 -6.27 5.16 -11.41
N LYS A 13 -7.28 5.12 -10.52
CA LYS A 13 -8.62 4.61 -10.86
C LYS A 13 -9.25 5.33 -12.04
N LYS A 14 -9.03 6.65 -12.16
CA LYS A 14 -9.62 7.51 -13.19
C LYS A 14 -8.90 7.46 -14.55
N LYS A 15 -7.72 6.86 -14.64
CA LYS A 15 -6.97 6.78 -15.91
C LYS A 15 -7.74 5.99 -16.96
N SER A 16 -7.84 6.52 -18.18
CA SER A 16 -8.47 5.84 -19.32
C SER A 16 -7.65 4.63 -19.81
N ASN A 17 -6.32 4.73 -19.73
CA ASN A 17 -5.38 3.65 -20.09
C ASN A 17 -4.76 3.02 -18.83
N ARG A 18 -5.59 2.81 -17.81
CA ARG A 18 -5.18 2.21 -16.53
C ARG A 18 -4.58 0.82 -16.78
N LYS A 19 -3.46 0.56 -16.12
CA LYS A 19 -2.83 -0.75 -16.02
C LYS A 19 -3.02 -1.32 -14.62
N PRO A 20 -2.88 -2.64 -14.41
CA PRO A 20 -2.75 -3.18 -13.07
C PRO A 20 -1.70 -2.40 -12.28
N LEU A 21 -2.00 -2.09 -11.02
CA LEU A 21 -1.10 -1.32 -10.16
C LEU A 21 -0.31 -2.26 -9.25
N ILE A 22 0.98 -2.01 -9.13
CA ILE A 22 1.80 -2.63 -8.08
C ILE A 22 2.12 -1.58 -7.02
N LEU A 23 1.69 -1.85 -5.80
CA LEU A 23 1.98 -1.04 -4.63
C LEU A 23 3.23 -1.58 -3.94
N MET A 24 4.32 -0.85 -4.06
CA MET A 24 5.61 -1.17 -3.46
C MET A 24 5.80 -0.42 -2.14
N GLY A 25 6.68 -0.92 -1.29
CA GLY A 25 7.04 -0.25 -0.04
C GLY A 25 7.45 -1.25 1.04
N ALA A 26 8.12 -0.75 2.05
CA ALA A 26 8.65 -1.51 3.16
C ALA A 26 7.56 -2.33 3.90
N ARG A 27 7.95 -3.35 4.66
CA ARG A 27 7.02 -4.04 5.56
C ARG A 27 6.41 -3.06 6.56
N GLN A 28 5.17 -3.32 6.99
CA GLN A 28 4.44 -2.53 7.98
C GLN A 28 4.18 -1.05 7.61
N VAL A 29 4.47 -0.63 6.37
CA VAL A 29 4.21 0.75 5.91
C VAL A 29 2.72 1.02 5.64
N GLY A 30 1.88 -0.02 5.75
CA GLY A 30 0.42 0.10 5.64
C GLY A 30 -0.16 -0.23 4.26
N LYS A 31 0.54 -1.01 3.40
CA LYS A 31 0.05 -1.40 2.08
C LYS A 31 -1.32 -2.08 2.12
N THR A 32 -1.44 -3.15 2.90
CA THR A 32 -2.69 -3.91 3.06
C THR A 32 -3.84 -3.03 3.54
N TRP A 33 -3.59 -2.17 4.54
CA TRP A 33 -4.59 -1.24 5.04
C TRP A 33 -5.04 -0.27 3.93
N LEU A 34 -4.09 0.32 3.20
CA LEU A 34 -4.39 1.29 2.14
C LEU A 34 -5.24 0.67 1.02
N MET A 35 -4.92 -0.55 0.58
CA MET A 35 -5.68 -1.26 -0.45
C MET A 35 -7.10 -1.59 0.01
N LYS A 36 -7.25 -2.09 1.24
CA LYS A 36 -8.57 -2.40 1.82
C LYS A 36 -9.42 -1.15 1.99
N GLU A 37 -8.84 -0.07 2.51
CA GLU A 37 -9.55 1.20 2.69
C GLU A 37 -9.93 1.84 1.35
N PHE A 38 -9.05 1.77 0.35
CA PHE A 38 -9.33 2.22 -1.00
C PHE A 38 -10.48 1.43 -1.63
N GLY A 39 -10.47 0.11 -1.51
CA GLY A 39 -11.55 -0.74 -1.99
C GLY A 39 -12.88 -0.42 -1.31
N LYS A 40 -12.89 -0.31 0.02
CA LYS A 40 -14.07 0.02 0.81
C LYS A 40 -14.67 1.39 0.45
N THR A 41 -13.81 2.37 0.16
CA THR A 41 -14.26 3.76 -0.05
C THR A 41 -14.71 4.03 -1.49
N TYR A 42 -14.06 3.40 -2.48
CA TYR A 42 -14.21 3.78 -3.89
C TYR A 42 -14.78 2.69 -4.79
N TYR A 43 -15.07 1.48 -4.26
CA TYR A 43 -15.65 0.38 -5.02
C TYR A 43 -16.87 -0.18 -4.30
N GLU A 44 -17.76 -0.80 -5.05
CA GLU A 44 -18.91 -1.50 -4.48
C GLU A 44 -18.48 -2.79 -3.75
N LYS A 45 -17.42 -3.44 -4.30
CA LYS A 45 -16.90 -4.69 -3.79
C LYS A 45 -15.37 -4.70 -3.83
N THR A 46 -14.78 -5.49 -2.93
CA THR A 46 -13.34 -5.74 -2.92
C THR A 46 -13.10 -7.25 -2.80
N ALA A 47 -12.50 -7.83 -3.83
CA ALA A 47 -12.03 -9.21 -3.81
C ALA A 47 -10.59 -9.21 -3.31
N TYR A 48 -10.39 -9.53 -2.03
CA TYR A 48 -9.09 -9.55 -1.38
C TYR A 48 -8.55 -10.97 -1.31
N ILE A 49 -7.37 -11.18 -1.90
CA ILE A 49 -6.64 -12.45 -1.90
C ILE A 49 -5.24 -12.20 -1.34
N SER A 50 -4.84 -12.97 -0.33
CA SER A 50 -3.48 -13.03 0.17
C SER A 50 -2.81 -14.31 -0.30
N PHE A 51 -1.59 -14.18 -0.81
CA PHE A 51 -0.77 -15.35 -1.18
C PHE A 51 0.08 -15.89 -0.03
N TYR A 52 0.07 -15.21 1.12
CA TYR A 52 0.79 -15.69 2.29
C TYR A 52 0.18 -17.01 2.79
N ASN A 53 1.00 -18.07 2.80
CA ASN A 53 0.59 -19.44 3.16
C ASN A 53 -0.64 -19.97 2.40
N ASN A 54 -0.89 -19.50 1.16
CA ASN A 54 -2.03 -19.89 0.34
C ASN A 54 -1.58 -20.65 -0.93
N GLN A 55 -1.08 -21.88 -0.73
CA GLN A 55 -0.60 -22.75 -1.80
C GLN A 55 -1.67 -23.03 -2.87
N ARG A 56 -2.94 -23.13 -2.46
CA ARG A 56 -4.05 -23.34 -3.40
C ARG A 56 -4.14 -22.19 -4.41
N MET A 57 -4.08 -20.96 -3.94
CA MET A 57 -4.15 -19.80 -4.83
C MET A 57 -2.88 -19.63 -5.65
N GLN A 58 -1.71 -19.98 -5.13
CA GLN A 58 -0.48 -20.04 -5.92
C GLN A 58 -0.63 -21.03 -7.11
N ALA A 59 -1.12 -22.23 -6.86
CA ALA A 59 -1.32 -23.27 -7.88
C ALA A 59 -2.34 -22.86 -8.98
N VAL A 60 -3.29 -21.99 -8.68
CA VAL A 60 -4.23 -21.45 -9.69
C VAL A 60 -3.49 -20.74 -10.82
N PHE A 61 -2.45 -19.99 -10.50
CA PHE A 61 -1.68 -19.24 -11.48
C PHE A 61 -0.59 -20.06 -12.17
N ASP A 62 -0.22 -21.21 -11.59
CA ASP A 62 0.77 -22.12 -12.19
C ASP A 62 0.20 -22.90 -13.39
N THR A 63 -1.12 -23.02 -13.50
CA THR A 63 -1.79 -23.82 -14.54
C THR A 63 -1.73 -23.14 -15.90
N ASP A 64 -2.22 -21.91 -16.01
CA ASP A 64 -2.24 -21.08 -17.21
C ASP A 64 -2.61 -19.64 -16.84
N PHE A 65 -2.68 -18.75 -17.86
CA PHE A 65 -3.05 -17.34 -17.70
C PHE A 65 -4.44 -17.02 -18.30
N ASP A 66 -5.34 -17.99 -18.38
CA ASP A 66 -6.73 -17.73 -18.79
C ASP A 66 -7.42 -16.84 -17.75
N ILE A 67 -7.70 -15.62 -18.14
CA ILE A 67 -8.29 -14.60 -17.24
C ILE A 67 -9.68 -15.04 -16.75
N LYS A 68 -10.49 -15.71 -17.58
CA LYS A 68 -11.83 -16.16 -17.15
C LYS A 68 -11.73 -17.19 -16.05
N ARG A 69 -10.81 -18.15 -16.19
CA ARG A 69 -10.54 -19.17 -15.19
C ARG A 69 -9.96 -18.54 -13.91
N ILE A 70 -9.02 -17.61 -14.04
CA ILE A 70 -8.45 -16.87 -12.90
C ILE A 70 -9.57 -16.16 -12.15
N ILE A 71 -10.40 -15.35 -12.80
CA ILE A 71 -11.53 -14.62 -12.18
C ILE A 71 -12.49 -15.57 -11.48
N MET A 72 -12.80 -16.74 -12.08
CA MET A 72 -13.66 -17.73 -11.45
C MET A 72 -13.06 -18.25 -10.12
N ASN A 73 -11.76 -18.53 -10.08
CA ASN A 73 -11.07 -18.93 -8.86
C ASN A 73 -11.02 -17.81 -7.81
N LEU A 74 -10.76 -16.57 -8.25
CA LEU A 74 -10.77 -15.40 -7.37
C LEU A 74 -12.16 -15.15 -6.77
N ASN A 75 -13.26 -15.39 -7.52
CA ASN A 75 -14.63 -15.31 -7.03
C ASN A 75 -14.85 -16.33 -5.88
N ILE A 76 -14.41 -17.56 -6.08
CA ILE A 76 -14.59 -18.64 -5.09
C ILE A 76 -13.76 -18.33 -3.83
N GLU A 77 -12.51 -17.94 -4.01
CA GLU A 77 -11.60 -17.66 -2.89
C GLU A 77 -12.02 -16.47 -2.05
N SER A 78 -12.40 -15.37 -2.70
CA SER A 78 -12.80 -14.13 -2.01
C SER A 78 -14.24 -14.16 -1.50
N GLY A 79 -15.09 -15.06 -2.02
CA GLY A 79 -16.53 -15.04 -1.78
C GLY A 79 -17.25 -13.85 -2.43
N VAL A 80 -16.57 -13.15 -3.35
CA VAL A 80 -17.09 -11.92 -4.00
C VAL A 80 -17.30 -12.20 -5.48
N ALA A 81 -18.51 -11.92 -6.00
CA ALA A 81 -18.74 -11.91 -7.44
C ALA A 81 -18.03 -10.71 -8.07
N ILE A 82 -16.89 -10.96 -8.71
CA ILE A 82 -16.07 -9.94 -9.36
C ILE A 82 -16.74 -9.50 -10.64
N THR A 83 -16.96 -8.20 -10.77
CA THR A 83 -17.50 -7.56 -11.96
C THR A 83 -16.54 -6.48 -12.43
N PRO A 84 -16.39 -6.30 -13.77
CA PRO A 84 -15.59 -5.19 -14.29
C PRO A 84 -15.99 -3.85 -13.68
N GLU A 85 -15.01 -2.97 -13.47
CA GLU A 85 -15.17 -1.58 -13.00
C GLU A 85 -15.69 -1.40 -11.55
N ASN A 86 -16.60 -2.28 -11.08
CA ASN A 86 -17.25 -2.15 -9.77
C ASN A 86 -16.52 -2.89 -8.64
N THR A 87 -15.63 -3.82 -9.00
CA THR A 87 -14.87 -4.61 -8.02
C THR A 87 -13.39 -4.29 -8.10
N LEU A 88 -12.79 -3.98 -6.96
CA LEU A 88 -11.34 -3.95 -6.82
C LEU A 88 -10.83 -5.36 -6.53
N ILE A 89 -9.93 -5.85 -7.37
CA ILE A 89 -9.16 -7.08 -7.12
C ILE A 89 -7.87 -6.69 -6.40
N VAL A 90 -7.65 -7.25 -5.21
CA VAL A 90 -6.46 -7.03 -4.40
C VAL A 90 -5.69 -8.33 -4.27
N LEU A 91 -4.45 -8.33 -4.77
CA LEU A 91 -3.51 -9.44 -4.73
C LEU A 91 -2.38 -9.08 -3.75
N ASP A 92 -2.51 -9.50 -2.50
CA ASP A 92 -1.56 -9.14 -1.43
C ASP A 92 -0.49 -10.22 -1.24
N GLU A 93 0.71 -9.82 -0.82
CA GLU A 93 1.91 -10.66 -0.68
C GLU A 93 2.25 -11.43 -1.97
N ILE A 94 2.16 -10.73 -3.13
CA ILE A 94 2.27 -11.32 -4.47
C ILE A 94 3.65 -11.93 -4.76
N GLN A 95 4.70 -11.56 -4.00
CA GLN A 95 6.02 -12.20 -4.11
C GLN A 95 5.98 -13.70 -3.80
N ASN A 96 4.98 -14.18 -3.05
CA ASN A 96 4.78 -15.61 -2.79
C ASN A 96 4.14 -16.35 -3.98
N ALA A 97 3.77 -15.65 -5.05
CA ALA A 97 3.14 -16.20 -6.25
C ALA A 97 3.71 -15.53 -7.52
N PRO A 98 4.94 -15.92 -7.94
CA PRO A 98 5.59 -15.29 -9.12
C PRO A 98 4.74 -15.33 -10.38
N LYS A 99 4.00 -16.41 -10.59
CA LYS A 99 3.07 -16.53 -11.73
C LYS A 99 1.87 -15.59 -11.64
N ALA A 100 1.40 -15.26 -10.42
CA ALA A 100 0.38 -14.24 -10.25
C ALA A 100 0.92 -12.84 -10.64
N LEU A 101 2.19 -12.56 -10.37
CA LEU A 101 2.85 -11.34 -10.82
C LEU A 101 2.94 -11.29 -12.36
N GLU A 102 3.34 -12.38 -13.01
CA GLU A 102 3.32 -12.48 -14.48
C GLU A 102 1.92 -12.28 -15.07
N SER A 103 0.88 -12.78 -14.41
CA SER A 103 -0.51 -12.69 -14.88
C SER A 103 -0.99 -11.25 -15.04
N LEU A 104 -0.39 -10.28 -14.34
CA LEU A 104 -0.74 -8.85 -14.47
C LEU A 104 -0.57 -8.33 -15.92
N LYS A 105 0.34 -8.93 -16.69
CA LYS A 105 0.48 -8.62 -18.12
C LYS A 105 -0.82 -8.95 -18.87
N TYR A 106 -1.39 -10.12 -18.61
CA TYR A 106 -2.60 -10.59 -19.30
C TYR A 106 -3.83 -9.80 -18.85
N PHE A 107 -3.93 -9.42 -17.57
CA PHE A 107 -4.94 -8.44 -17.13
C PHE A 107 -4.83 -7.12 -17.88
N CYS A 108 -3.61 -6.62 -18.14
CA CYS A 108 -3.40 -5.39 -18.88
C CYS A 108 -3.80 -5.50 -20.35
N GLU A 109 -3.50 -6.64 -21.00
CA GLU A 109 -3.65 -6.82 -22.46
C GLU A 109 -5.04 -7.34 -22.86
N GLU A 110 -5.62 -8.23 -22.07
CA GLU A 110 -6.82 -9.00 -22.44
C GLU A 110 -8.06 -8.63 -21.62
N ALA A 111 -7.86 -7.98 -20.44
CA ALA A 111 -8.94 -7.69 -19.51
C ALA A 111 -8.74 -6.34 -18.77
N PRO A 112 -8.48 -5.24 -19.51
CA PRO A 112 -8.17 -3.92 -18.90
C PRO A 112 -9.34 -3.32 -18.12
N GLU A 113 -10.54 -3.83 -18.29
CA GLU A 113 -11.75 -3.44 -17.55
C GLU A 113 -11.71 -3.86 -16.08
N TYR A 114 -10.90 -4.86 -15.69
CA TYR A 114 -10.74 -5.24 -14.30
C TYR A 114 -9.72 -4.36 -13.59
N HIS A 115 -10.09 -3.90 -12.40
CA HIS A 115 -9.22 -3.07 -11.56
C HIS A 115 -8.41 -3.97 -10.62
N VAL A 116 -7.10 -4.10 -10.88
CA VAL A 116 -6.21 -4.97 -10.12
C VAL A 116 -5.14 -4.14 -9.41
N ILE A 117 -5.01 -4.31 -8.10
CA ILE A 117 -3.88 -3.83 -7.31
C ILE A 117 -3.17 -5.02 -6.69
N ALA A 118 -1.88 -5.11 -6.93
CA ALA A 118 -1.00 -6.09 -6.29
C ALA A 118 -0.07 -5.39 -5.29
N ALA A 119 0.29 -6.07 -4.21
CA ALA A 119 1.27 -5.57 -3.25
C ALA A 119 2.21 -6.66 -2.77
N GLY A 120 3.44 -6.27 -2.46
CA GLY A 120 4.43 -7.13 -1.84
C GLY A 120 5.53 -6.32 -1.16
N SER A 121 6.09 -6.85 -0.08
CA SER A 121 7.10 -6.15 0.72
C SER A 121 8.51 -6.22 0.14
N LEU A 122 8.83 -7.29 -0.60
CA LEU A 122 10.16 -7.59 -1.16
C LEU A 122 10.21 -7.50 -2.69
N LEU A 123 9.18 -6.90 -3.33
CA LEU A 123 9.12 -6.82 -4.80
C LEU A 123 10.32 -6.07 -5.41
N GLY A 124 10.94 -5.15 -4.66
CA GLY A 124 12.18 -4.48 -5.09
C GLY A 124 13.39 -5.42 -5.16
N VAL A 125 13.48 -6.39 -4.26
CA VAL A 125 14.56 -7.39 -4.20
C VAL A 125 14.31 -8.50 -5.23
N ALA A 126 13.09 -8.99 -5.32
CA ALA A 126 12.67 -10.01 -6.30
C ALA A 126 12.91 -9.56 -7.76
N LEU A 127 12.94 -8.26 -8.02
CA LEU A 127 13.31 -7.69 -9.33
C LEU A 127 14.78 -7.97 -9.71
N HIS A 128 15.66 -8.18 -8.74
CA HIS A 128 17.08 -8.50 -8.96
C HIS A 128 17.31 -10.01 -9.13
N GLU A 129 16.37 -10.86 -8.76
CA GLU A 129 16.52 -12.34 -8.80
C GLU A 129 15.97 -13.01 -10.08
N GLY A 130 15.72 -12.23 -11.16
CA GLY A 130 15.32 -12.79 -12.45
C GLY A 130 13.84 -13.16 -12.58
N ILE A 131 12.98 -12.71 -11.65
CA ILE A 131 11.54 -12.81 -11.82
C ILE A 131 11.12 -11.89 -12.98
N SER A 132 10.44 -12.46 -13.97
CA SER A 132 9.95 -11.72 -15.14
C SER A 132 8.92 -10.68 -14.71
N TYR A 133 9.37 -9.44 -14.61
CA TYR A 133 8.51 -8.31 -14.29
C TYR A 133 7.79 -7.83 -15.54
N PRO A 134 6.48 -7.59 -15.50
CA PRO A 134 5.73 -7.15 -16.68
C PRO A 134 6.01 -5.68 -17.03
N VAL A 135 7.25 -5.39 -17.44
CA VAL A 135 7.71 -4.03 -17.77
C VAL A 135 6.76 -3.38 -18.77
N GLY A 136 6.32 -2.18 -18.48
CA GLY A 136 5.43 -1.41 -19.35
C GLY A 136 3.97 -1.87 -19.34
N LYS A 137 3.61 -2.96 -18.64
CA LYS A 137 2.25 -3.51 -18.54
C LYS A 137 1.60 -3.28 -17.17
N VAL A 138 2.31 -2.63 -16.25
CA VAL A 138 1.83 -2.26 -14.93
C VAL A 138 2.17 -0.81 -14.63
N ASP A 139 1.36 -0.18 -13.78
CA ASP A 139 1.67 1.07 -13.11
C ASP A 139 2.34 0.76 -11.75
N LEU A 140 3.24 1.62 -11.29
CA LEU A 140 3.94 1.47 -10.02
C LEU A 140 3.57 2.61 -9.08
N LEU A 141 3.38 2.30 -7.80
CA LEU A 141 3.20 3.28 -6.75
C LEU A 141 4.02 2.89 -5.52
N ASP A 142 4.95 3.77 -5.14
CA ASP A 142 5.70 3.60 -3.90
C ASP A 142 4.92 4.15 -2.72
N LEU A 143 4.79 3.33 -1.68
CA LEU A 143 4.24 3.71 -0.39
C LEU A 143 5.37 3.81 0.63
N TYR A 144 5.59 5.03 1.10
CA TYR A 144 6.56 5.35 2.15
C TYR A 144 5.89 5.43 3.53
N PRO A 145 6.67 5.41 4.62
CA PRO A 145 6.18 5.84 5.92
C PRO A 145 5.52 7.22 5.85
N PHE A 146 4.74 7.60 6.87
CA PHE A 146 4.15 8.93 6.94
C PHE A 146 5.21 10.01 6.79
N ASN A 147 5.01 10.96 5.90
CA ASN A 147 5.79 12.19 5.88
C ASN A 147 5.28 13.16 6.95
N PHE A 148 5.99 14.28 7.15
CA PHE A 148 5.62 15.24 8.20
C PHE A 148 4.21 15.82 8.03
N ARG A 149 3.77 16.06 6.80
CA ARG A 149 2.41 16.55 6.53
C ARG A 149 1.34 15.52 6.89
N GLU A 150 1.53 14.26 6.50
CA GLU A 150 0.65 13.14 6.90
C GLU A 150 0.66 12.95 8.43
N PHE A 151 1.83 13.15 9.08
CA PHE A 151 1.94 13.11 10.54
C PHE A 151 1.12 14.23 11.19
N LEU A 152 1.17 15.48 10.68
CA LEU A 152 0.33 16.57 11.17
C LEU A 152 -1.16 16.22 11.06
N CYS A 153 -1.61 15.68 9.93
CA CYS A 153 -2.98 15.19 9.78
C CYS A 153 -3.32 14.09 10.80
N ALA A 154 -2.38 13.20 11.10
CA ALA A 154 -2.60 12.16 12.10
C ALA A 154 -2.71 12.71 13.53
N MET A 155 -2.14 13.89 13.78
CA MET A 155 -2.21 14.60 15.06
C MET A 155 -3.37 15.60 15.15
N ASP A 156 -4.32 15.56 14.20
CA ASP A 156 -5.48 16.46 14.10
C ASP A 156 -5.06 17.94 13.92
N GLU A 157 -3.92 18.17 13.24
CA GLU A 157 -3.36 19.51 12.95
C GLU A 157 -3.47 19.85 11.44
N GLU A 158 -4.67 19.66 10.86
CA GLU A 158 -4.94 19.92 9.44
C GLU A 158 -4.71 21.40 9.07
N GLY A 159 -4.90 22.33 10.01
CA GLY A 159 -4.62 23.76 9.78
C GLY A 159 -3.15 24.02 9.49
N LEU A 160 -2.24 23.39 10.25
CA LEU A 160 -0.80 23.49 10.00
C LEU A 160 -0.41 22.80 8.69
N GLU A 161 -1.01 21.63 8.42
CA GLU A 161 -0.76 20.91 7.16
C GLU A 161 -1.18 21.74 5.94
N SER A 162 -2.36 22.36 5.98
CA SER A 162 -2.88 23.21 4.91
C SER A 162 -1.99 24.44 4.63
N ALA A 163 -1.43 25.06 5.68
CA ALA A 163 -0.49 26.17 5.52
C ALA A 163 0.81 25.74 4.82
N LEU A 164 1.30 24.51 5.09
CA LEU A 164 2.45 23.95 4.38
C LEU A 164 2.10 23.63 2.91
N GLU A 165 0.89 23.12 2.65
CA GLU A 165 0.43 22.80 1.30
C GLU A 165 0.32 24.06 0.44
N THR A 166 -0.30 25.10 0.95
CA THR A 166 -0.49 26.39 0.27
C THR A 166 0.74 27.27 0.29
N LYS A 167 1.78 26.90 1.06
CA LYS A 167 3.02 27.68 1.26
C LYS A 167 2.74 29.09 1.79
N ASP A 168 1.80 29.19 2.72
CA ASP A 168 1.51 30.45 3.42
C ASP A 168 2.61 30.72 4.47
N TYR A 169 3.68 31.36 4.02
CA TYR A 169 4.86 31.61 4.85
C TYR A 169 4.54 32.52 6.05
N ASN A 170 3.60 33.45 5.93
CA ASN A 170 3.21 34.30 7.06
C ASN A 170 2.53 33.49 8.15
N LEU A 171 1.65 32.56 7.75
CA LEU A 171 0.99 31.67 8.68
C LEU A 171 1.97 30.68 9.32
N ILE A 172 2.92 30.17 8.52
CA ILE A 172 3.98 29.27 9.02
C ILE A 172 4.84 29.98 10.06
N ASP A 173 5.27 31.22 9.81
CA ASP A 173 6.08 32.01 10.75
C ASP A 173 5.32 32.31 12.04
N ASN A 174 4.04 32.70 11.94
CA ASN A 174 3.20 32.97 13.11
C ASN A 174 3.01 31.76 14.04
N PHE A 175 3.09 30.54 13.50
CA PHE A 175 2.95 29.29 14.22
C PHE A 175 4.24 28.46 14.29
N SER A 176 5.40 29.10 14.12
CA SER A 176 6.71 28.43 14.08
C SER A 176 6.98 27.54 15.30
N ASP A 177 6.58 28.00 16.50
CA ASP A 177 6.74 27.21 17.74
C ASP A 177 5.94 25.89 17.69
N LYS A 178 4.71 25.91 17.14
CA LYS A 178 3.90 24.71 16.96
C LYS A 178 4.53 23.76 15.94
N TYR A 179 5.04 24.29 14.82
CA TYR A 179 5.74 23.47 13.83
C TYR A 179 6.99 22.83 14.44
N LEU A 180 7.79 23.59 15.19
CA LEU A 180 8.97 23.04 15.87
C LEU A 180 8.62 21.98 16.90
N PHE A 181 7.53 22.17 17.66
CA PHE A 181 7.03 21.17 18.58
C PHE A 181 6.69 19.86 17.85
N TRP A 182 5.86 19.93 16.81
CA TRP A 182 5.46 18.74 16.06
C TRP A 182 6.60 18.11 15.25
N LEU A 183 7.51 18.91 14.72
CA LEU A 183 8.70 18.42 14.01
C LEU A 183 9.63 17.62 14.95
N LYS A 184 9.85 18.09 16.18
CA LYS A 184 10.61 17.33 17.20
C LYS A 184 9.93 16.01 17.53
N ASN A 185 8.61 16.00 17.67
CA ASN A 185 7.84 14.78 17.89
C ASN A 185 7.97 13.82 16.69
N TYR A 186 7.86 14.33 15.48
CA TYR A 186 8.03 13.54 14.26
C TYR A 186 9.45 12.96 14.14
N TYR A 187 10.49 13.70 14.49
CA TYR A 187 11.86 13.16 14.53
C TYR A 187 12.04 12.05 15.54
N TYR A 188 11.31 12.10 16.64
CA TYR A 188 11.34 11.05 17.65
C TYR A 188 10.53 9.82 17.23
N THR A 189 9.31 10.01 16.74
CA THR A 189 8.38 8.92 16.39
C THR A 189 8.72 8.29 15.04
N GLY A 190 9.24 9.09 14.10
CA GLY A 190 9.32 8.69 12.70
C GLY A 190 7.94 8.59 12.04
N GLY A 191 7.89 7.97 10.88
CA GLY A 191 6.68 7.87 10.07
C GLY A 191 6.06 6.47 9.97
N MET A 192 6.53 5.47 10.73
CA MET A 192 5.92 4.13 10.68
C MET A 192 4.50 4.15 11.23
N PRO A 193 3.48 3.62 10.51
CA PRO A 193 2.07 3.75 10.89
C PRO A 193 1.76 3.29 12.31
N ALA A 194 2.30 2.16 12.74
CA ALA A 194 2.09 1.64 14.10
C ALA A 194 2.61 2.59 15.18
N VAL A 195 3.79 3.20 14.93
CA VAL A 195 4.42 4.16 15.86
C VAL A 195 3.61 5.46 15.92
N VAL A 196 3.21 5.98 14.74
CA VAL A 196 2.41 7.22 14.66
C VAL A 196 1.06 7.04 15.35
N ASP A 197 0.40 5.87 15.18
CA ASP A 197 -0.90 5.60 15.81
C ASP A 197 -0.79 5.45 17.32
N ALA A 198 0.21 4.74 17.82
CA ALA A 198 0.46 4.64 19.27
C ALA A 198 0.73 6.01 19.90
N PHE A 199 1.59 6.82 19.25
CA PHE A 199 1.86 8.17 19.73
C PHE A 199 0.62 9.06 19.67
N ARG A 200 -0.20 8.96 18.62
CA ARG A 200 -1.45 9.71 18.52
C ARG A 200 -2.40 9.42 19.68
N LEU A 201 -2.53 8.14 20.04
CA LEU A 201 -3.47 7.69 21.09
C LEU A 201 -2.97 7.99 22.50
N ASN A 202 -1.71 7.70 22.78
CA ASN A 202 -1.21 7.61 24.16
C ASN A 202 -0.22 8.72 24.53
N LYS A 203 0.42 9.36 23.53
CA LYS A 203 1.52 10.33 23.71
C LYS A 203 2.67 9.77 24.58
N ASP A 204 2.83 8.44 24.59
CA ASP A 204 3.84 7.75 25.40
C ASP A 204 5.09 7.44 24.56
N TYR A 205 6.19 8.10 24.92
CA TYR A 205 7.48 7.92 24.25
C TYR A 205 8.15 6.58 24.57
N ALA A 206 7.85 5.94 25.71
CA ALA A 206 8.39 4.63 26.03
C ALA A 206 7.75 3.55 25.14
N GLU A 207 6.43 3.60 24.96
CA GLU A 207 5.69 2.74 24.03
C GLU A 207 6.19 2.93 22.58
N VAL A 208 6.38 4.18 22.15
CA VAL A 208 6.96 4.51 20.83
C VAL A 208 8.29 3.80 20.62
N ARG A 209 9.19 3.87 21.61
CA ARG A 209 10.51 3.21 21.55
C ARG A 209 10.40 1.69 21.47
N GLN A 210 9.48 1.11 22.23
CA GLN A 210 9.26 -0.34 22.18
C GLN A 210 8.83 -0.79 20.77
N ILE A 211 7.83 -0.13 20.20
CA ILE A 211 7.33 -0.45 18.85
C ILE A 211 8.42 -0.25 17.79
N GLN A 212 9.24 0.81 17.90
CA GLN A 212 10.36 1.03 17.00
C GLN A 212 11.38 -0.12 17.08
N SER A 213 11.69 -0.59 18.30
CA SER A 213 12.61 -1.71 18.52
C SER A 213 12.06 -3.00 17.91
N ASP A 214 10.78 -3.27 18.08
CA ASP A 214 10.12 -4.45 17.52
C ASP A 214 10.14 -4.43 15.99
N ILE A 215 9.91 -3.26 15.38
CA ILE A 215 10.02 -3.06 13.92
C ILE A 215 11.46 -3.32 13.47
N CYS A 216 12.47 -2.78 14.15
CA CYS A 216 13.89 -3.00 13.81
C CYS A 216 14.27 -4.48 13.85
N LEU A 217 13.79 -5.21 14.87
CA LEU A 217 14.06 -6.66 15.00
C LEU A 217 13.47 -7.46 13.83
N LEU A 218 12.28 -7.10 13.34
CA LEU A 218 11.69 -7.74 12.15
C LEU A 218 12.55 -7.55 10.90
N TYR A 219 13.09 -6.34 10.69
CA TYR A 219 13.96 -6.07 9.53
C TYR A 219 15.32 -6.77 9.63
N THR A 220 15.86 -6.94 10.84
CA THR A 220 17.13 -7.65 11.03
C THR A 220 16.99 -9.16 10.90
N SER A 221 15.85 -9.75 11.31
CA SER A 221 15.58 -11.18 11.08
C SER A 221 15.42 -11.50 9.60
N ASP A 222 14.72 -10.65 8.85
CA ASP A 222 14.56 -10.83 7.40
C ASP A 222 15.90 -10.76 6.65
N ALA A 223 16.79 -9.83 7.04
CA ALA A 223 18.12 -9.71 6.43
C ALA A 223 19.09 -10.86 6.80
N ALA A 224 18.76 -11.67 7.82
CA ALA A 224 19.55 -12.84 8.21
C ALA A 224 19.06 -14.13 7.52
N ASP A 225 17.86 -14.14 6.97
CA ASP A 225 17.26 -15.24 6.24
C ASP A 225 17.51 -15.14 4.71
N GLU A 226 18.10 -14.02 4.23
CA GLU A 226 18.60 -13.79 2.87
C GLU A 226 20.11 -14.12 2.76
#